data_232af23b6031542d4135e502803693fa
#
_entry.id   232af23b6031542d4135e502803693fa
#
_cell.length_a   1.000
_cell.length_b   1.000
_cell.length_c   1.000
_cell.angle_alpha   90.00
_cell.angle_beta   90.00
_cell.angle_gamma   90.00
#
_symmetry.space_group_name_H-M   'P 1'
#
loop_
_entity.id
_entity.type
_entity.pdbx_description
1 polymer ?
#
loop_
_entity_poly.entity_id
_entity_poly.type
_entity_poly.pdbx_seq_one_letter_code
_entity_poly.pdbx_strand_id
1 'polypeptide(L)'
;HFKGDWTAHVVADFLYDAVDEHHTVDLERGRGWLDLRQANVSFRPLKWLDVRAGRQILTWGTGDLLFINDLFPKDFVSFFLGRDEEYLKAPSDAIKLSAYSDLANLDVVYTPRFDPDRFISGRRLSFFNPLAGRVVGREQTLSSEIPAGWFQNDEWAARLYKTIEGYELAAYGYWGYWKS
;
A
#
# COMPACT_ATOMS: atom_id res chain seq x y z
N HIS A 1 -13.97 28.33 -12.45
CA HIS A 1 -13.52 28.44 -11.06
C HIS A 1 -13.98 27.19 -10.32
N PHE A 2 -13.12 26.17 -10.21
CA PHE A 2 -13.31 25.08 -9.27
C PHE A 2 -13.06 25.64 -7.86
N LYS A 3 -14.12 25.89 -7.13
CA LYS A 3 -14.09 26.25 -5.71
C LYS A 3 -14.32 24.98 -4.93
N GLY A 4 -13.36 24.06 -4.98
CA GLY A 4 -13.38 22.82 -4.19
C GLY A 4 -12.32 22.90 -3.10
N ASP A 5 -12.60 22.33 -1.94
CA ASP A 5 -11.62 22.19 -0.87
C ASP A 5 -10.58 21.18 -1.33
N TRP A 6 -9.33 21.63 -1.47
CA TRP A 6 -8.17 20.83 -1.82
C TRP A 6 -7.33 20.59 -0.58
N THR A 7 -6.89 19.37 -0.40
CA THR A 7 -5.95 19.01 0.66
C THR A 7 -4.78 18.24 0.05
N ALA A 8 -3.56 18.69 0.28
CA ALA A 8 -2.35 17.95 -0.03
C ALA A 8 -1.80 17.34 1.26
N HIS A 9 -1.41 16.07 1.20
CA HIS A 9 -0.82 15.34 2.32
C HIS A 9 0.49 14.71 1.91
N VAL A 10 1.57 15.03 2.64
CA VAL A 10 2.91 14.48 2.39
C VAL A 10 3.48 13.99 3.71
N VAL A 11 3.91 12.73 3.72
CA VAL A 11 4.61 12.09 4.83
C VAL A 11 5.85 11.40 4.27
N ALA A 12 7.00 11.74 4.81
CA ALA A 12 8.28 11.16 4.41
C ALA A 12 9.12 10.86 5.65
N ASP A 13 9.75 9.70 5.68
CA ASP A 13 10.65 9.26 6.72
C ASP A 13 12.08 9.31 6.23
N PHE A 14 12.96 9.84 7.08
CA PHE A 14 14.40 9.77 6.86
C PHE A 14 14.96 8.62 7.69
N LEU A 15 15.53 7.63 7.01
CA LEU A 15 16.02 6.41 7.61
C LEU A 15 17.53 6.34 7.50
N TYR A 16 18.19 6.00 8.61
CA TYR A 16 19.59 5.63 8.60
C TYR A 16 19.73 4.18 9.06
N ASP A 17 20.28 3.33 8.21
CA ASP A 17 20.58 1.93 8.54
C ASP A 17 22.06 1.65 8.25
N ALA A 18 22.84 1.50 9.31
CA ALA A 18 24.26 1.18 9.21
C ALA A 18 24.53 -0.24 8.64
N VAL A 19 23.51 -1.09 8.58
CA VAL A 19 23.60 -2.46 8.07
C VAL A 19 23.33 -2.53 6.58
N ASP A 20 22.51 -1.63 6.05
CA ASP A 20 22.24 -1.53 4.62
C ASP A 20 23.18 -0.48 3.99
N GLU A 21 24.20 -0.94 3.27
CA GLU A 21 25.19 -0.09 2.64
C GLU A 21 24.65 0.70 1.42
N HIS A 22 23.42 0.45 1.01
CA HIS A 22 22.82 1.08 -0.15
C HIS A 22 22.10 2.37 0.25
N HIS A 23 22.86 3.47 0.28
CA HIS A 23 22.34 4.82 0.51
C HIS A 23 21.67 5.41 -0.75
N THR A 24 20.88 4.61 -1.46
CA THR A 24 20.14 5.05 -2.63
C THR A 24 18.76 5.53 -2.23
N VAL A 25 18.18 6.42 -3.02
CA VAL A 25 16.80 6.87 -2.89
C VAL A 25 15.98 6.19 -3.97
N ASP A 26 15.00 5.40 -3.57
CA ASP A 26 14.00 4.83 -4.46
C ASP A 26 12.62 5.30 -3.98
N LEU A 27 12.22 6.49 -4.45
CA LEU A 27 10.93 7.08 -4.09
C LEU A 27 9.75 6.26 -4.64
N GLU A 28 10.00 5.48 -5.67
CA GLU A 28 8.97 4.68 -6.32
C GLU A 28 8.56 3.49 -5.44
N ARG A 29 9.53 2.87 -4.75
CA ARG A 29 9.30 1.68 -3.92
C ARG A 29 9.48 1.95 -2.43
N GLY A 30 9.83 3.18 -2.04
CA GLY A 30 10.08 3.55 -0.66
C GLY A 30 11.27 2.81 -0.07
N ARG A 31 12.38 2.72 -0.80
CA ARG A 31 13.63 2.09 -0.35
C ARG A 31 14.75 3.11 -0.22
N GLY A 32 15.71 2.82 0.66
CA GLY A 32 16.85 3.66 0.90
C GLY A 32 16.64 4.60 2.09
N TRP A 33 17.39 5.70 2.15
CA TRP A 33 17.38 6.61 3.29
C TRP A 33 16.17 7.57 3.34
N LEU A 34 15.38 7.63 2.26
CA LEU A 34 14.14 8.41 2.18
C LEU A 34 12.99 7.50 1.78
N ASP A 35 12.06 7.26 2.70
CA ASP A 35 10.81 6.53 2.43
C ASP A 35 9.67 7.54 2.31
N LEU A 36 9.17 7.75 1.09
CA LEU A 36 8.01 8.58 0.84
C LEU A 36 6.74 7.78 1.14
N ARG A 37 6.25 7.91 2.36
CA ARG A 37 5.09 7.16 2.87
C ARG A 37 3.78 7.60 2.22
N GLN A 38 3.57 8.91 2.13
CA GLN A 38 2.38 9.47 1.52
C GLN A 38 2.72 10.74 0.74
N ALA A 39 2.13 10.89 -0.42
CA ALA A 39 2.22 12.09 -1.26
C ALA A 39 0.96 12.13 -2.14
N ASN A 40 -0.13 12.66 -1.62
CA ASN A 40 -1.41 12.66 -2.31
C ASN A 40 -2.14 13.98 -2.21
N VAL A 41 -3.04 14.17 -3.14
CA VAL A 41 -3.98 15.29 -3.18
C VAL A 41 -5.39 14.74 -3.11
N SER A 42 -6.21 15.31 -2.23
CA SER A 42 -7.63 15.01 -2.10
C SER A 42 -8.45 16.24 -2.48
N PHE A 43 -9.54 16.04 -3.21
CA PHE A 43 -10.47 17.12 -3.56
C PHE A 43 -11.87 16.56 -3.78
N ARG A 44 -12.85 17.44 -3.65
CA ARG A 44 -14.27 17.13 -3.83
C ARG A 44 -14.84 17.86 -5.04
N PRO A 45 -14.82 17.26 -6.24
CA PRO A 45 -15.34 17.92 -7.45
C PRO A 45 -16.86 18.09 -7.42
N LEU A 46 -17.58 17.18 -6.77
CA LEU A 46 -19.02 17.17 -6.62
C LEU A 46 -19.39 16.86 -5.16
N LYS A 47 -20.55 17.29 -4.69
CA LYS A 47 -20.99 17.06 -3.30
C LYS A 47 -21.05 15.59 -2.90
N TRP A 48 -21.20 14.72 -3.88
CA TRP A 48 -21.33 13.27 -3.71
C TRP A 48 -20.07 12.48 -4.14
N LEU A 49 -18.98 13.16 -4.54
CA LEU A 49 -17.78 12.50 -5.08
C LEU A 49 -16.51 13.07 -4.45
N ASP A 50 -15.76 12.24 -3.76
CA ASP A 50 -14.40 12.51 -3.31
C ASP A 50 -13.38 11.83 -4.22
N VAL A 51 -12.28 12.53 -4.50
CA VAL A 51 -11.16 12.03 -5.31
C VAL A 51 -9.88 12.17 -4.49
N ARG A 52 -9.09 11.10 -4.43
CA ARG A 52 -7.73 11.12 -3.86
C ARG A 52 -6.77 10.51 -4.87
N ALA A 53 -5.72 11.24 -5.24
CA ALA A 53 -4.73 10.80 -6.22
C ALA A 53 -3.31 10.97 -5.68
N GLY A 54 -2.45 10.00 -5.96
CA GLY A 54 -1.06 9.95 -5.53
C GLY A 54 -0.75 8.80 -4.59
N ARG A 55 0.41 8.87 -3.94
CA ARG A 55 0.89 7.84 -3.02
C ARG A 55 0.09 7.84 -1.72
N GLN A 56 -0.50 6.70 -1.40
CA GLN A 56 -1.40 6.55 -0.27
C GLN A 56 -1.44 5.11 0.24
N ILE A 57 -1.82 4.93 1.51
CA ILE A 57 -2.11 3.62 2.08
C ILE A 57 -3.57 3.30 1.79
N LEU A 58 -3.80 2.20 1.06
CA LEU A 58 -5.13 1.77 0.61
C LEU A 58 -5.68 0.74 1.60
N THR A 59 -6.56 1.15 2.50
CA THR A 59 -7.18 0.25 3.47
C THR A 59 -8.70 0.37 3.44
N TRP A 60 -9.38 -0.78 3.53
CA TRP A 60 -10.81 -0.93 3.77
C TRP A 60 -11.09 -1.82 4.97
N GLY A 61 -10.05 -2.47 5.51
CA GLY A 61 -10.15 -3.34 6.67
C GLY A 61 -10.51 -2.57 7.92
N THR A 62 -11.22 -3.25 8.81
CA THR A 62 -11.62 -2.73 10.13
C THR A 62 -10.77 -3.31 11.25
N GLY A 63 -9.89 -4.26 10.96
CA GLY A 63 -9.01 -4.92 11.93
C GLY A 63 -7.56 -4.49 11.75
N ASP A 64 -6.93 -3.98 12.80
CA ASP A 64 -5.58 -3.42 12.72
C ASP A 64 -4.51 -4.49 12.40
N LEU A 65 -4.70 -5.73 12.83
CA LEU A 65 -3.78 -6.85 12.61
C LEU A 65 -4.33 -7.93 11.65
N LEU A 66 -5.62 -7.90 11.34
CA LEU A 66 -6.24 -8.81 10.40
C LEU A 66 -6.41 -8.11 9.06
N PHE A 67 -5.43 -8.23 8.18
CA PHE A 67 -5.41 -7.61 6.85
C PHE A 67 -6.34 -8.30 5.87
N ILE A 68 -7.62 -8.40 6.24
CA ILE A 68 -8.68 -8.92 5.39
C ILE A 68 -9.28 -7.75 4.62
N ASN A 69 -9.39 -7.87 3.31
CA ASN A 69 -9.91 -6.86 2.37
C ASN A 69 -9.05 -5.57 2.26
N ASP A 70 -7.80 -5.61 2.67
CA ASP A 70 -6.89 -4.49 2.48
C ASP A 70 -6.14 -4.59 1.15
N LEU A 71 -5.96 -3.44 0.50
CA LEU A 71 -5.32 -3.33 -0.81
C LEU A 71 -3.85 -2.93 -0.74
N PHE A 72 -3.39 -2.49 0.44
CA PHE A 72 -1.99 -2.10 0.60
C PHE A 72 -1.06 -3.31 0.57
N PRO A 73 0.17 -3.16 0.06
CA PRO A 73 1.22 -4.14 0.25
C PRO A 73 1.61 -4.24 1.73
N LYS A 74 1.84 -5.46 2.22
CA LYS A 74 2.27 -5.69 3.60
C LYS A 74 3.78 -5.51 3.72
N ASP A 75 4.23 -4.87 4.79
CA ASP A 75 5.65 -4.71 5.08
C ASP A 75 6.09 -5.69 6.18
N PHE A 76 6.43 -6.91 5.77
CA PHE A 76 6.91 -7.94 6.67
C PHE A 76 8.29 -7.61 7.26
N VAL A 77 9.10 -6.81 6.58
CA VAL A 77 10.38 -6.35 7.13
C VAL A 77 10.14 -5.48 8.36
N SER A 78 9.22 -4.52 8.26
CA SER A 78 8.79 -3.68 9.41
C SER A 78 8.17 -4.51 10.52
N PHE A 79 7.35 -5.51 10.20
CA PHE A 79 6.76 -6.42 11.17
C PHE A 79 7.82 -7.15 12.00
N PHE A 80 8.79 -7.79 11.36
CA PHE A 80 9.84 -8.55 12.05
C PHE A 80 10.87 -7.67 12.76
N LEU A 81 10.99 -6.39 12.37
CA LEU A 81 11.80 -5.40 13.10
C LEU A 81 11.08 -4.81 14.33
N GLY A 82 9.80 -5.13 14.54
CA GLY A 82 9.00 -4.61 15.64
C GLY A 82 8.71 -3.11 15.52
N ARG A 83 8.56 -2.60 14.29
CA ARG A 83 8.14 -1.22 14.05
C ARG A 83 6.67 -1.05 14.40
N ASP A 84 6.25 0.19 14.61
CA ASP A 84 4.86 0.53 14.90
C ASP A 84 3.92 0.06 13.79
N GLU A 85 2.67 -0.18 14.14
CA GLU A 85 1.65 -0.78 13.27
C GLU A 85 1.45 -0.05 11.94
N GLU A 86 1.60 1.27 11.93
CA GLU A 86 1.50 2.08 10.72
C GLU A 86 2.53 1.70 9.64
N TYR A 87 3.69 1.15 10.06
CA TYR A 87 4.75 0.70 9.14
C TYR A 87 4.50 -0.67 8.53
N LEU A 88 3.54 -1.42 9.04
CA LEU A 88 3.14 -2.72 8.46
C LEU A 88 2.39 -2.53 7.13
N LYS A 89 1.91 -1.32 6.88
CA LYS A 89 1.12 -0.93 5.71
C LYS A 89 2.01 -0.13 4.76
N ALA A 90 2.42 -0.73 3.65
CA ALA A 90 3.19 -0.02 2.63
C ALA A 90 2.25 0.79 1.72
N PRO A 91 2.69 1.94 1.21
CA PRO A 91 1.89 2.75 0.31
C PRO A 91 1.92 2.22 -1.13
N SER A 92 0.90 2.59 -1.90
CA SER A 92 0.85 2.44 -3.36
C SER A 92 0.47 3.76 -4.02
N ASP A 93 0.92 3.95 -5.27
CA ASP A 93 0.49 5.06 -6.11
C ASP A 93 -0.88 4.70 -6.72
N ALA A 94 -1.92 5.49 -6.42
CA ALA A 94 -3.28 5.17 -6.80
C ALA A 94 -4.17 6.38 -6.99
N ILE A 95 -5.28 6.15 -7.68
CA ILE A 95 -6.43 7.06 -7.72
C ILE A 95 -7.60 6.36 -7.04
N LYS A 96 -8.12 6.96 -5.98
CA LYS A 96 -9.31 6.50 -5.27
C LYS A 96 -10.45 7.47 -5.53
N LEU A 97 -11.59 6.93 -5.94
CA LEU A 97 -12.86 7.61 -6.11
C LEU A 97 -13.83 7.10 -5.05
N SER A 98 -14.48 7.99 -4.30
CA SER A 98 -15.51 7.64 -3.32
C SER A 98 -16.78 8.38 -3.67
N ALA A 99 -17.79 7.64 -4.11
CA ALA A 99 -19.10 8.17 -4.46
C ALA A 99 -20.11 7.84 -3.36
N TYR A 100 -20.90 8.83 -2.96
CA TYR A 100 -21.86 8.72 -1.88
C TYR A 100 -23.28 8.91 -2.39
N SER A 101 -24.20 8.02 -1.99
CA SER A 101 -25.62 8.15 -2.28
C SER A 101 -26.49 7.61 -1.16
N ASP A 102 -27.78 7.96 -1.18
CA ASP A 102 -28.74 7.43 -0.22
C ASP A 102 -28.97 5.92 -0.37
N LEU A 103 -28.71 5.39 -1.56
CA LEU A 103 -28.89 3.96 -1.82
C LEU A 103 -27.72 3.14 -1.26
N ALA A 104 -26.50 3.47 -1.65
CA ALA A 104 -25.26 2.84 -1.21
C ALA A 104 -24.06 3.72 -1.58
N ASN A 105 -22.93 3.51 -0.94
CA ASN A 105 -21.66 4.16 -1.25
C ASN A 105 -20.79 3.23 -2.10
N LEU A 106 -19.99 3.83 -2.98
CA LEU A 106 -19.09 3.11 -3.88
C LEU A 106 -17.69 3.70 -3.80
N ASP A 107 -16.71 2.89 -3.41
CA ASP A 107 -15.30 3.20 -3.60
C ASP A 107 -14.76 2.45 -4.82
N VAL A 108 -14.00 3.15 -5.66
CA VAL A 108 -13.24 2.55 -6.76
C VAL A 108 -11.80 2.99 -6.62
N VAL A 109 -10.88 2.04 -6.70
CA VAL A 109 -9.44 2.26 -6.64
C VAL A 109 -8.80 1.76 -7.93
N TYR A 110 -7.98 2.59 -8.53
CA TYR A 110 -7.12 2.27 -9.63
C TYR A 110 -5.67 2.46 -9.24
N THR A 111 -4.87 1.39 -9.34
CA THR A 111 -3.44 1.38 -9.08
C THR A 111 -2.70 1.13 -10.39
N PRO A 112 -2.03 2.14 -10.97
CA PRO A 112 -1.45 2.05 -12.32
C PRO A 112 -0.20 1.16 -12.41
N ARG A 113 0.28 0.69 -11.25
CA ARG A 113 1.46 -0.17 -11.14
C ARG A 113 1.29 -1.15 -10.00
N PHE A 114 1.74 -2.38 -10.21
CA PHE A 114 1.79 -3.39 -9.17
C PHE A 114 2.87 -3.08 -8.11
N ASP A 115 2.48 -3.05 -6.86
CA ASP A 115 3.38 -2.97 -5.70
C ASP A 115 3.24 -4.25 -4.86
N PRO A 116 4.28 -5.12 -4.82
CA PRO A 116 4.25 -6.36 -4.04
C PRO A 116 4.43 -6.11 -2.55
N ASP A 117 4.13 -7.13 -1.75
CA ASP A 117 4.49 -7.15 -0.34
C ASP A 117 6.02 -7.03 -0.17
N ARG A 118 6.45 -6.39 0.92
CA ARG A 118 7.86 -6.21 1.27
C ARG A 118 8.32 -7.38 2.12
N PHE A 119 8.91 -8.41 1.48
CA PHE A 119 9.38 -9.61 2.15
C PHE A 119 10.80 -9.49 2.67
N ILE A 120 11.15 -10.39 3.61
CA ILE A 120 12.51 -10.60 4.08
C ILE A 120 13.33 -11.21 2.95
N SER A 121 14.35 -10.49 2.51
CA SER A 121 15.20 -10.91 1.39
C SER A 121 16.55 -11.51 1.80
N GLY A 122 16.86 -11.54 3.09
CA GLY A 122 18.19 -11.92 3.59
C GLY A 122 19.16 -10.74 3.73
N ARG A 123 18.87 -9.58 3.16
CA ARG A 123 19.76 -8.40 3.22
C ARG A 123 19.84 -7.80 4.62
N ARG A 124 18.69 -7.54 5.23
CA ARG A 124 18.56 -6.92 6.56
C ARG A 124 18.30 -7.94 7.66
N LEU A 125 17.44 -8.90 7.39
CA LEU A 125 17.04 -9.97 8.28
C LEU A 125 17.36 -11.32 7.64
N SER A 126 17.95 -12.23 8.40
CA SER A 126 18.11 -13.62 7.99
C SER A 126 16.76 -14.35 8.05
N PHE A 127 16.64 -15.41 7.27
CA PHE A 127 15.45 -16.25 7.23
C PHE A 127 15.83 -17.73 7.09
N PHE A 128 14.93 -18.63 7.49
CA PHE A 128 15.11 -20.04 7.26
C PHE A 128 14.80 -20.39 5.80
N ASN A 129 15.81 -20.90 5.09
CA ASN A 129 15.64 -21.36 3.71
C ASN A 129 15.37 -22.87 3.72
N PRO A 130 14.15 -23.32 3.41
CA PRO A 130 13.81 -24.75 3.43
C PRO A 130 14.56 -25.57 2.39
N LEU A 131 14.99 -24.98 1.27
CA LEU A 131 15.77 -25.65 0.24
C LEU A 131 17.22 -25.87 0.68
N ALA A 132 17.77 -24.95 1.47
CA ALA A 132 19.12 -25.09 2.03
C ALA A 132 19.11 -25.81 3.38
N GLY A 133 17.95 -26.02 4.01
CA GLY A 133 17.79 -26.64 5.33
C GLY A 133 18.44 -25.85 6.47
N ARG A 134 18.71 -24.56 6.29
CA ARG A 134 19.41 -23.71 7.28
C ARG A 134 18.94 -22.25 7.22
N VAL A 135 19.29 -21.49 8.26
CA VAL A 135 19.17 -20.05 8.24
C VAL A 135 20.21 -19.46 7.29
N VAL A 136 19.75 -18.56 6.41
CA VAL A 136 20.58 -17.84 5.43
C VAL A 136 20.34 -16.32 5.59
N GLY A 137 21.29 -15.53 5.13
CA GLY A 137 21.27 -14.09 5.20
C GLY A 137 21.88 -13.48 3.93
N ARG A 138 22.85 -12.56 4.11
CA ARG A 138 23.48 -11.83 3.01
C ARG A 138 24.20 -12.72 2.00
N GLU A 139 24.65 -13.87 2.40
CA GLU A 139 25.32 -14.85 1.55
C GLU A 139 24.37 -15.54 0.56
N GLN A 140 23.06 -15.45 0.82
CA GLN A 140 22.03 -16.07 -0.03
C GLN A 140 20.75 -15.23 -0.01
N THR A 141 20.78 -14.10 -0.69
CA THR A 141 19.62 -13.21 -0.77
C THR A 141 18.57 -13.69 -1.77
N LEU A 142 17.31 -13.46 -1.44
CA LEU A 142 16.20 -13.65 -2.38
C LEU A 142 16.02 -12.40 -3.24
N SER A 143 15.86 -12.61 -4.54
CA SER A 143 15.38 -11.57 -5.47
C SER A 143 14.00 -11.96 -5.99
N SER A 144 13.07 -11.02 -5.99
CA SER A 144 11.75 -11.22 -6.58
C SER A 144 11.73 -10.62 -7.99
N GLU A 145 11.18 -11.36 -8.95
CA GLU A 145 10.81 -10.79 -10.24
C GLU A 145 9.49 -10.04 -10.07
N ILE A 146 9.55 -8.72 -10.12
CA ILE A 146 8.39 -7.86 -9.91
C ILE A 146 7.96 -7.31 -11.26
N PRO A 147 6.69 -7.48 -11.66
CA PRO A 147 6.16 -6.75 -12.81
C PRO A 147 6.35 -5.25 -12.60
N ALA A 148 7.16 -4.60 -13.44
CA ALA A 148 7.64 -3.22 -13.17
C ALA A 148 7.03 -2.17 -14.11
N GLY A 149 6.10 -2.55 -14.96
CA GLY A 149 5.54 -1.63 -15.96
C GLY A 149 4.41 -0.77 -15.41
N TRP A 150 4.52 0.56 -15.55
CA TRP A 150 3.39 1.46 -15.39
C TRP A 150 2.35 1.19 -16.50
N PHE A 151 1.07 1.15 -16.12
CA PHE A 151 -0.07 0.90 -17.03
C PHE A 151 -0.04 -0.44 -17.78
N GLN A 152 0.81 -1.38 -17.39
CA GLN A 152 0.90 -2.72 -17.94
C GLN A 152 0.47 -3.78 -16.92
N ASN A 153 0.64 -3.49 -15.64
CA ASN A 153 0.31 -4.36 -14.52
C ASN A 153 -0.54 -3.56 -13.53
N ASP A 154 -1.55 -2.92 -14.04
CA ASP A 154 -2.51 -2.13 -13.28
C ASP A 154 -3.49 -3.01 -12.53
N GLU A 155 -4.02 -2.47 -11.45
CA GLU A 155 -4.94 -3.15 -10.56
C GLU A 155 -6.19 -2.29 -10.37
N TRP A 156 -7.33 -2.96 -10.26
CA TRP A 156 -8.61 -2.35 -9.97
C TRP A 156 -9.24 -2.97 -8.76
N ALA A 157 -9.82 -2.15 -7.91
CA ALA A 157 -10.59 -2.60 -6.78
C ALA A 157 -11.84 -1.76 -6.61
N ALA A 158 -12.92 -2.40 -6.15
CA ALA A 158 -14.17 -1.73 -5.87
C ALA A 158 -14.77 -2.24 -4.57
N ARG A 159 -15.43 -1.35 -3.82
CA ARG A 159 -16.19 -1.65 -2.61
C ARG A 159 -17.53 -0.95 -2.71
N LEU A 160 -18.60 -1.73 -2.69
CA LEU A 160 -19.97 -1.23 -2.53
C LEU A 160 -20.41 -1.48 -1.10
N TYR A 161 -20.83 -0.43 -0.38
CA TYR A 161 -21.18 -0.57 1.04
C TYR A 161 -22.33 0.33 1.47
N LYS A 162 -23.01 -0.10 2.50
CA LYS A 162 -24.09 0.67 3.16
C LYS A 162 -24.16 0.35 4.64
N THR A 163 -24.35 1.36 5.47
CA THR A 163 -24.66 1.18 6.89
C THR A 163 -26.16 1.19 7.08
N ILE A 164 -26.69 0.12 7.71
CA ILE A 164 -28.11 -0.06 8.03
C ILE A 164 -28.19 -0.38 9.51
N GLU A 165 -28.87 0.43 10.28
CA GLU A 165 -29.08 0.24 11.73
C GLU A 165 -27.80 -0.01 12.54
N GLY A 166 -26.68 0.63 12.14
CA GLY A 166 -25.39 0.46 12.78
C GLY A 166 -24.53 -0.70 12.27
N TYR A 167 -25.06 -1.55 11.37
CA TYR A 167 -24.32 -2.60 10.70
C TYR A 167 -23.86 -2.15 9.32
N GLU A 168 -22.59 -2.36 9.01
CA GLU A 168 -22.07 -2.14 7.67
C GLU A 168 -22.13 -3.43 6.85
N LEU A 169 -22.83 -3.37 5.72
CA LEU A 169 -22.82 -4.41 4.70
C LEU A 169 -21.95 -3.94 3.55
N ALA A 170 -20.98 -4.78 3.13
CA ALA A 170 -20.07 -4.43 2.06
C ALA A 170 -19.83 -5.63 1.12
N ALA A 171 -19.71 -5.32 -0.18
CA ALA A 171 -19.28 -6.24 -1.21
C ALA A 171 -17.99 -5.70 -1.83
N TYR A 172 -17.02 -6.58 -2.11
CA TYR A 172 -15.71 -6.23 -2.60
C TYR A 172 -15.43 -6.94 -3.92
N GLY A 173 -14.78 -6.26 -4.85
CA GLY A 173 -14.24 -6.80 -6.07
C GLY A 173 -12.79 -6.36 -6.24
N TYR A 174 -11.94 -7.27 -6.71
CA TYR A 174 -10.54 -7.00 -6.97
C TYR A 174 -10.11 -7.68 -8.27
N TRP A 175 -9.41 -6.93 -9.09
CA TRP A 175 -8.75 -7.39 -10.30
C TRP A 175 -7.30 -6.91 -10.26
N GLY A 176 -6.37 -7.85 -10.19
CA GLY A 176 -4.94 -7.54 -10.06
C GLY A 176 -4.12 -8.78 -9.77
N TYR A 177 -2.94 -8.58 -9.26
CA TYR A 177 -1.98 -9.62 -8.96
C TYR A 177 -1.97 -9.97 -7.48
N TRP A 178 -1.65 -11.20 -7.18
CA TRP A 178 -1.39 -11.61 -5.81
C TRP A 178 -0.12 -10.92 -5.29
N LYS A 179 -0.19 -10.28 -4.13
CA LYS A 179 0.91 -9.45 -3.62
C LYS A 179 2.03 -10.24 -2.93
N SER A 180 1.79 -11.54 -2.66
CA SER A 180 2.73 -12.45 -1.97
C SER A 180 3.44 -13.37 -2.94
#